data_64ef9d5505f3c247ef6b8a645e3bef01
#
_entry.id   64ef9d5505f3c247ef6b8a645e3bef01
#
_cell.length_a   1.000
_cell.length_b   1.000
_cell.length_c   1.000
_cell.angle_alpha   90.00
_cell.angle_beta   90.00
_cell.angle_gamma   90.00
#
_symmetry.space_group_name_H-M   'P 1'
#
loop_
_entity.id
_entity.type
_entity.pdbx_description
1 polymer ?
#
loop_
_entity_poly.entity_id
_entity_poly.type
_entity_poly.pdbx_seq_one_letter_code
_entity_poly.pdbx_strand_id
1 'polypeptide(L)'
;SKIVKDSLNVMKGIIDTFQVNKTNALNSIKKNYGVSLDIAEQIVIKYNIPFRKVHKLIGQLVQYAISNKNITLDKIPQAEVNKILSSTQIKINIDELMTIIKDIKPEKSILLRNSLGSPNPFHQNDMIKSIQQSILTYDKVLKDRKDFLLTVSKNLDNAILNAIGDNNKY
;
A
#
# COMPACT_ATOMS: atom_id res chain seq x y z
N SER A 1 0.90 24.08 -14.42
CA SER A 1 1.56 25.05 -13.53
C SER A 1 3.01 24.65 -13.33
N LYS A 2 3.94 25.62 -13.36
CA LYS A 2 5.38 25.40 -13.16
C LYS A 2 5.65 24.74 -11.79
N ILE A 3 4.99 25.23 -10.73
CA ILE A 3 5.12 24.71 -9.36
C ILE A 3 4.83 23.20 -9.29
N VAL A 4 3.76 22.73 -9.93
CA VAL A 4 3.41 21.31 -9.95
C VAL A 4 4.49 20.48 -10.62
N LYS A 5 5.03 20.96 -11.76
CA LYS A 5 6.10 20.27 -12.49
C LYS A 5 7.38 20.19 -11.63
N ASP A 6 7.75 21.29 -10.98
CA ASP A 6 8.94 21.35 -10.14
C ASP A 6 8.79 20.42 -8.92
N SER A 7 7.61 20.39 -8.28
CA SER A 7 7.29 19.48 -7.19
C SER A 7 7.39 18.01 -7.62
N LEU A 8 6.86 17.66 -8.80
CA LEU A 8 6.95 16.30 -9.33
C LEU A 8 8.40 15.88 -9.63
N ASN A 9 9.23 16.81 -10.13
CA ASN A 9 10.65 16.55 -10.36
C ASN A 9 11.40 16.27 -9.04
N VAL A 10 11.10 17.03 -7.97
CA VAL A 10 11.67 16.77 -6.66
C VAL A 10 11.21 15.41 -6.12
N MET A 11 9.92 15.09 -6.21
CA MET A 11 9.39 13.78 -5.81
C MET A 11 10.06 12.63 -6.57
N LYS A 12 10.24 12.79 -7.89
CA LYS A 12 10.98 11.81 -8.70
C LYS A 12 12.39 11.60 -8.15
N GLY A 13 13.13 12.68 -7.88
CA GLY A 13 14.48 12.59 -7.30
C GLY A 13 14.52 11.87 -5.96
N ILE A 14 13.53 12.11 -5.09
CA ILE A 14 13.40 11.40 -3.81
C ILE A 14 13.22 9.89 -4.05
N ILE A 15 12.30 9.50 -4.96
CA ILE A 15 12.02 8.10 -5.25
C ILE A 15 13.24 7.41 -5.86
N ASP A 16 13.95 8.06 -6.79
CA ASP A 16 15.14 7.52 -7.46
C ASP A 16 16.30 7.26 -6.48
N THR A 17 16.38 8.04 -5.39
CA THR A 17 17.46 7.95 -4.39
C THR A 17 17.05 7.26 -3.09
N PHE A 18 15.77 6.88 -2.96
CA PHE A 18 15.23 6.29 -1.75
C PHE A 18 15.84 4.92 -1.45
N GLN A 19 16.35 4.76 -0.24
CA GLN A 19 16.91 3.49 0.24
C GLN A 19 16.09 2.94 1.39
N VAL A 20 15.60 1.72 1.25
CA VAL A 20 14.85 1.03 2.31
C VAL A 20 15.80 0.22 3.17
N ASN A 21 15.89 0.55 4.47
CA ASN A 21 16.53 -0.31 5.44
C ASN A 21 15.61 -1.49 5.79
N LYS A 22 15.74 -2.58 5.02
CA LYS A 22 14.87 -3.76 5.13
C LYS A 22 14.91 -4.38 6.54
N THR A 23 16.07 -4.43 7.17
CA THR A 23 16.25 -4.99 8.51
C THR A 23 15.50 -4.18 9.55
N ASN A 24 15.66 -2.87 9.55
CA ASN A 24 14.96 -1.99 10.48
C ASN A 24 13.45 -2.00 10.25
N ALA A 25 13.01 -1.99 9.00
CA ALA A 25 11.59 -2.07 8.65
C ALA A 25 10.97 -3.38 9.17
N LEU A 26 11.59 -4.53 8.93
CA LEU A 26 11.11 -5.82 9.42
C LEU A 26 11.10 -5.90 10.95
N ASN A 27 12.14 -5.41 11.60
CA ASN A 27 12.22 -5.37 13.06
C ASN A 27 11.14 -4.45 13.67
N SER A 28 10.83 -3.33 13.00
CA SER A 28 9.76 -2.43 13.42
C SER A 28 8.39 -3.13 13.36
N ILE A 29 8.08 -3.83 12.27
CA ILE A 29 6.82 -4.56 12.13
C ILE A 29 6.68 -5.63 13.24
N LYS A 30 7.76 -6.37 13.53
CA LYS A 30 7.76 -7.39 14.57
C LYS A 30 7.55 -6.79 15.97
N LYS A 31 8.20 -5.66 16.27
CA LYS A 31 8.10 -4.98 17.57
C LYS A 31 6.75 -4.29 17.78
N ASN A 32 6.12 -3.81 16.73
CA ASN A 32 4.88 -3.05 16.79
C ASN A 32 3.63 -3.91 16.58
N TYR A 33 3.76 -5.23 16.64
CA TYR A 33 2.64 -6.17 16.44
C TYR A 33 1.87 -5.93 15.15
N GLY A 34 2.56 -5.53 14.07
CA GLY A 34 1.96 -5.14 12.80
C GLY A 34 1.10 -6.22 12.13
N VAL A 35 1.28 -7.49 12.50
CA VAL A 35 0.49 -8.63 11.99
C VAL A 35 -0.69 -9.02 12.89
N SER A 36 -0.91 -8.33 14.00
CA SER A 36 -1.94 -8.70 14.97
C SER A 36 -3.36 -8.65 14.40
N LEU A 37 -3.61 -7.71 13.48
CA LEU A 37 -4.90 -7.61 12.79
C LEU A 37 -5.12 -8.79 11.85
N ASP A 38 -4.10 -9.19 11.11
CA ASP A 38 -4.18 -10.34 10.18
C ASP A 38 -4.41 -11.65 10.95
N ILE A 39 -3.81 -11.80 12.14
CA ILE A 39 -4.08 -12.91 13.05
C ILE A 39 -5.57 -12.90 13.46
N ALA A 40 -6.10 -11.73 13.83
CA ALA A 40 -7.51 -11.60 14.20
C ALA A 40 -8.43 -11.97 13.04
N GLU A 41 -8.16 -11.50 11.83
CA GLU A 41 -8.93 -11.82 10.64
C GLU A 41 -8.93 -13.32 10.32
N GLN A 42 -7.79 -13.99 10.41
CA GLN A 42 -7.70 -15.43 10.19
C GLN A 42 -8.50 -16.23 11.22
N ILE A 43 -8.53 -15.79 12.48
CA ILE A 43 -9.36 -16.42 13.51
C ILE A 43 -10.85 -16.22 13.19
N VAL A 44 -11.25 -15.01 12.79
CA VAL A 44 -12.63 -14.71 12.37
C VAL A 44 -13.08 -15.62 11.23
N ILE A 45 -12.25 -15.74 10.20
CA ILE A 45 -12.55 -16.55 9.01
C ILE A 45 -12.63 -18.05 9.38
N LYS A 46 -11.66 -18.55 10.14
CA LYS A 46 -11.57 -19.97 10.46
C LYS A 46 -12.69 -20.43 11.40
N TYR A 47 -13.07 -19.61 12.39
CA TYR A 47 -14.02 -20.01 13.46
C TYR A 47 -15.37 -19.32 13.38
N ASN A 48 -15.57 -18.45 12.39
CA ASN A 48 -16.81 -17.67 12.23
C ASN A 48 -17.21 -16.92 13.51
N ILE A 49 -16.23 -16.34 14.20
CA ILE A 49 -16.45 -15.59 15.45
C ILE A 49 -16.55 -14.09 15.10
N PRO A 50 -17.46 -13.32 15.71
CA PRO A 50 -17.56 -11.88 15.46
C PRO A 50 -16.22 -11.16 15.69
N PHE A 51 -15.76 -10.38 14.71
CA PHE A 51 -14.49 -9.67 14.73
C PHE A 51 -14.23 -8.92 16.03
N ARG A 52 -15.24 -8.26 16.59
CA ARG A 52 -15.11 -7.51 17.84
C ARG A 52 -14.64 -8.36 19.03
N LYS A 53 -15.06 -9.63 19.10
CA LYS A 53 -14.62 -10.55 20.15
C LYS A 53 -13.18 -10.95 19.95
N VAL A 54 -12.82 -11.31 18.72
CA VAL A 54 -11.45 -11.71 18.37
C VAL A 54 -10.49 -10.53 18.54
N HIS A 55 -10.86 -9.33 18.10
CA HIS A 55 -10.06 -8.11 18.30
C HIS A 55 -9.79 -7.84 19.79
N LYS A 56 -10.77 -8.06 20.67
CA LYS A 56 -10.56 -7.95 22.12
C LYS A 56 -9.55 -8.98 22.64
N LEU A 57 -9.64 -10.24 22.19
CA LEU A 57 -8.68 -11.30 22.54
C LEU A 57 -7.27 -10.92 22.12
N ILE A 58 -7.08 -10.56 20.84
CA ILE A 58 -5.76 -10.19 20.31
C ILE A 58 -5.23 -8.92 21.00
N GLY A 59 -6.08 -7.94 21.27
CA GLY A 59 -5.71 -6.74 22.04
C GLY A 59 -5.18 -7.06 23.44
N GLN A 60 -5.79 -8.01 24.16
CA GLN A 60 -5.31 -8.47 25.47
C GLN A 60 -3.96 -9.20 25.37
N LEU A 61 -3.76 -10.02 24.33
CA LEU A 61 -2.47 -10.68 24.09
C LEU A 61 -1.37 -9.65 23.77
N VAL A 62 -1.66 -8.66 22.94
CA VAL A 62 -0.73 -7.55 22.65
C VAL A 62 -0.41 -6.75 23.91
N GLN A 63 -1.41 -6.42 24.71
CA GLN A 63 -1.21 -5.70 25.98
C GLN A 63 -0.32 -6.48 26.93
N TYR A 64 -0.54 -7.79 27.08
CA TYR A 64 0.32 -8.66 27.86
C TYR A 64 1.76 -8.65 27.33
N ALA A 65 1.94 -8.78 26.03
CA ALA A 65 3.24 -8.81 25.39
C ALA A 65 4.01 -7.49 25.59
N ILE A 66 3.34 -6.34 25.48
CA ILE A 66 3.92 -5.01 25.78
C ILE A 66 4.37 -4.92 27.23
N SER A 67 3.53 -5.33 28.18
CA SER A 67 3.83 -5.28 29.60
C SER A 67 4.98 -6.22 30.01
N ASN A 68 5.28 -7.22 29.19
CA ASN A 68 6.35 -8.20 29.43
C ASN A 68 7.56 -7.98 28.50
N LYS A 69 8.12 -6.76 28.48
CA LYS A 69 9.34 -6.38 27.74
C LYS A 69 9.18 -6.48 26.22
N ASN A 70 7.99 -6.22 25.69
CA ASN A 70 7.68 -6.27 24.25
C ASN A 70 8.05 -7.63 23.61
N ILE A 71 7.71 -8.73 24.27
CA ILE A 71 7.86 -10.06 23.67
C ILE A 71 6.95 -10.21 22.45
N THR A 72 7.30 -11.05 21.50
CA THR A 72 6.44 -11.37 20.35
C THR A 72 5.26 -12.25 20.78
N LEU A 73 4.13 -12.19 20.08
CA LEU A 73 2.91 -12.92 20.46
C LEU A 73 3.11 -14.43 20.54
N ASP A 74 3.98 -14.99 19.70
CA ASP A 74 4.35 -16.41 19.71
C ASP A 74 5.17 -16.85 20.93
N LYS A 75 5.73 -15.91 21.68
CA LYS A 75 6.51 -16.14 22.91
C LYS A 75 5.70 -15.96 24.19
N ILE A 76 4.43 -15.62 24.11
CA ILE A 76 3.57 -15.56 25.28
C ILE A 76 3.43 -16.97 25.86
N PRO A 77 3.65 -17.16 27.19
CA PRO A 77 3.46 -18.47 27.82
C PRO A 77 2.05 -19.00 27.59
N GLN A 78 1.93 -20.27 27.25
CA GLN A 78 0.66 -20.91 26.92
C GLN A 78 -0.37 -20.81 28.06
N ALA A 79 0.08 -20.84 29.30
CA ALA A 79 -0.76 -20.64 30.48
C ALA A 79 -1.44 -19.27 30.49
N GLU A 80 -0.72 -18.20 30.11
CA GLU A 80 -1.28 -16.85 30.05
C GLU A 80 -2.20 -16.67 28.83
N VAL A 81 -1.86 -17.28 27.69
CA VAL A 81 -2.78 -17.31 26.52
C VAL A 81 -4.10 -17.99 26.91
N ASN A 82 -4.04 -19.12 27.64
CA ASN A 82 -5.23 -19.85 28.10
C ASN A 82 -6.08 -19.01 29.06
N LYS A 83 -5.46 -18.30 29.99
CA LYS A 83 -6.13 -17.40 30.93
C LYS A 83 -6.85 -16.24 30.20
N ILE A 84 -6.16 -15.61 29.25
CA ILE A 84 -6.75 -14.54 28.43
C ILE A 84 -7.88 -15.09 27.58
N LEU A 85 -7.69 -16.22 26.91
CA LEU A 85 -8.71 -16.88 26.09
C LEU A 85 -9.98 -17.17 26.90
N SER A 86 -9.84 -17.75 28.08
CA SER A 86 -10.94 -18.06 29.01
C SER A 86 -11.73 -16.81 29.43
N SER A 87 -11.05 -15.67 29.57
CA SER A 87 -11.71 -14.40 29.94
C SER A 87 -12.57 -13.81 28.81
N THR A 88 -12.35 -14.21 27.56
CA THR A 88 -13.05 -13.67 26.39
C THR A 88 -14.29 -14.44 25.98
N GLN A 89 -14.57 -15.57 26.62
CA GLN A 89 -15.67 -16.50 26.27
C GLN A 89 -15.58 -17.02 24.80
N ILE A 90 -14.41 -17.03 24.24
CA ILE A 90 -14.15 -17.57 22.89
C ILE A 90 -13.79 -19.04 23.03
N LYS A 91 -14.50 -19.89 22.27
CA LYS A 91 -14.24 -21.34 22.25
C LYS A 91 -13.30 -21.68 21.10
N ILE A 92 -12.02 -21.56 21.32
CA ILE A 92 -10.95 -21.98 20.40
C ILE A 92 -9.99 -22.90 21.17
N ASN A 93 -9.50 -23.93 20.49
CA ASN A 93 -8.41 -24.73 21.03
C ASN A 93 -7.13 -23.89 21.11
N ILE A 94 -6.44 -23.94 22.25
CA ILE A 94 -5.26 -23.13 22.50
C ILE A 94 -4.11 -23.47 21.52
N ASP A 95 -3.93 -24.73 21.18
CA ASP A 95 -2.86 -25.17 20.26
C ASP A 95 -3.14 -24.67 18.84
N GLU A 96 -4.39 -24.64 18.43
CA GLU A 96 -4.79 -24.05 17.15
C GLU A 96 -4.59 -22.52 17.13
N LEU A 97 -4.95 -21.83 18.22
CA LEU A 97 -4.70 -20.40 18.35
C LEU A 97 -3.21 -20.09 18.26
N MET A 98 -2.38 -20.83 19.01
CA MET A 98 -0.93 -20.67 18.97
C MET A 98 -0.33 -21.01 17.60
N THR A 99 -0.91 -21.96 16.89
CA THR A 99 -0.52 -22.29 15.52
C THR A 99 -0.78 -21.12 14.58
N ILE A 100 -1.95 -20.49 14.65
CA ILE A 100 -2.28 -19.30 13.85
C ILE A 100 -1.32 -18.16 14.18
N ILE A 101 -1.07 -17.89 15.46
CA ILE A 101 -0.15 -16.83 15.90
C ILE A 101 1.27 -17.04 15.37
N LYS A 102 1.76 -18.28 15.37
CA LYS A 102 3.10 -18.63 14.86
C LYS A 102 3.20 -18.60 13.33
N ASP A 103 2.11 -18.91 12.66
CA ASP A 103 2.04 -19.04 11.20
C ASP A 103 1.93 -17.69 10.48
N ILE A 104 1.26 -16.71 11.08
CA ILE A 104 1.08 -15.37 10.50
C ILE A 104 2.31 -14.49 10.77
N LYS A 105 3.27 -14.58 9.86
CA LYS A 105 4.45 -13.70 9.82
C LYS A 105 4.22 -12.54 8.86
N PRO A 106 5.02 -11.46 8.90
CA PRO A 106 4.87 -10.31 8.02
C PRO A 106 4.78 -10.69 6.54
N GLU A 107 5.57 -11.66 6.11
CA GLU A 107 5.62 -12.13 4.72
C GLU A 107 4.29 -12.80 4.32
N LYS A 108 3.72 -13.62 5.22
CA LYS A 108 2.43 -14.28 4.99
C LYS A 108 1.27 -13.30 5.06
N SER A 109 1.32 -12.32 5.97
CA SER A 109 0.33 -11.25 6.09
C SER A 109 0.11 -10.52 4.75
N ILE A 110 1.19 -10.20 4.04
CA ILE A 110 1.12 -9.56 2.73
C ILE A 110 0.38 -10.43 1.72
N LEU A 111 0.65 -11.74 1.70
CA LEU A 111 0.05 -12.68 0.75
C LEU A 111 -1.43 -12.96 1.02
N LEU A 112 -1.91 -12.75 2.24
CA LEU A 112 -3.33 -12.92 2.60
C LEU A 112 -4.22 -11.79 2.07
N ARG A 113 -3.65 -10.67 1.67
CA ARG A 113 -4.39 -9.48 1.21
C ARG A 113 -4.71 -9.57 -0.27
N ASN A 114 -5.95 -9.97 -0.60
CA ASN A 114 -6.39 -10.24 -1.98
C ASN A 114 -7.24 -9.11 -2.59
N SER A 115 -7.22 -7.91 -2.03
CA SER A 115 -7.92 -6.75 -2.60
C SER A 115 -7.05 -6.01 -3.61
N LEU A 116 -7.69 -5.40 -4.61
CA LEU A 116 -7.02 -4.47 -5.53
C LEU A 116 -6.42 -3.32 -4.71
N GLY A 117 -5.17 -2.96 -4.98
CA GLY A 117 -4.45 -1.95 -4.19
C GLY A 117 -3.71 -2.49 -2.98
N SER A 118 -3.83 -3.78 -2.67
CA SER A 118 -3.12 -4.40 -1.57
C SER A 118 -1.61 -4.53 -1.85
N PRO A 119 -0.77 -4.68 -0.81
CA PRO A 119 0.67 -4.90 -0.97
C PRO A 119 1.03 -6.31 -1.49
N ASN A 120 0.05 -7.17 -1.79
CA ASN A 120 0.30 -8.49 -2.37
C ASN A 120 1.01 -8.35 -3.73
N PRO A 121 2.17 -9.00 -3.94
CA PRO A 121 2.94 -8.87 -5.18
C PRO A 121 2.14 -9.20 -6.45
N PHE A 122 1.18 -10.12 -6.36
CA PHE A 122 0.29 -10.44 -7.49
C PHE A 122 -0.50 -9.22 -7.95
N HIS A 123 -1.18 -8.55 -7.03
CA HIS A 123 -1.97 -7.36 -7.35
C HIS A 123 -1.10 -6.14 -7.69
N GLN A 124 0.08 -6.03 -7.07
CA GLN A 124 1.02 -4.95 -7.39
C GLN A 124 1.51 -5.02 -8.84
N ASN A 125 1.84 -6.20 -9.34
CA ASN A 125 2.28 -6.37 -10.72
C ASN A 125 1.20 -5.97 -11.73
N ASP A 126 -0.04 -6.31 -11.48
CA ASP A 126 -1.16 -5.92 -12.35
C ASP A 126 -1.42 -4.42 -12.31
N MET A 127 -1.31 -3.80 -11.13
CA MET A 127 -1.39 -2.34 -10.99
C MET A 127 -0.27 -1.63 -11.73
N ILE A 128 0.98 -2.12 -11.63
CA ILE A 128 2.14 -1.55 -12.33
C ILE A 128 1.90 -1.60 -13.84
N LYS A 129 1.48 -2.75 -14.38
CA LYS A 129 1.16 -2.88 -15.82
C LYS A 129 0.06 -1.91 -16.27
N SER A 130 -1.01 -1.78 -15.48
CA SER A 130 -2.12 -0.85 -15.76
C SER A 130 -1.65 0.60 -15.76
N ILE A 131 -0.82 0.99 -14.78
CA ILE A 131 -0.24 2.34 -14.72
C ILE A 131 0.69 2.60 -15.91
N GLN A 132 1.54 1.64 -16.27
CA GLN A 132 2.42 1.77 -17.44
C GLN A 132 1.62 1.96 -18.73
N GLN A 133 0.55 1.19 -18.93
CA GLN A 133 -0.33 1.35 -20.09
C GLN A 133 -1.02 2.71 -20.11
N SER A 134 -1.45 3.20 -18.96
CA SER A 134 -2.05 4.53 -18.83
C SER A 134 -1.05 5.63 -19.20
N ILE A 135 0.21 5.52 -18.73
CA ILE A 135 1.27 6.48 -19.08
C ILE A 135 1.48 6.54 -20.58
N LEU A 136 1.60 5.39 -21.27
CA LEU A 136 1.76 5.35 -22.73
C LEU A 136 0.60 6.00 -23.46
N THR A 137 -0.63 5.80 -22.97
CA THR A 137 -1.83 6.42 -23.54
C THR A 137 -1.79 7.94 -23.37
N TYR A 138 -1.46 8.43 -22.18
CA TYR A 138 -1.35 9.87 -21.91
C TYR A 138 -0.23 10.54 -22.70
N ASP A 139 0.92 9.88 -22.83
CA ASP A 139 2.04 10.40 -23.61
C ASP A 139 1.63 10.62 -25.09
N LYS A 140 0.89 9.66 -25.66
CA LYS A 140 0.35 9.81 -27.02
C LYS A 140 -0.59 11.03 -27.11
N VAL A 141 -1.56 11.13 -26.21
CA VAL A 141 -2.52 12.25 -26.18
C VAL A 141 -1.81 13.60 -26.04
N LEU A 142 -0.80 13.67 -25.17
CA LEU A 142 -0.01 14.90 -24.97
C LEU A 142 0.78 15.27 -26.22
N LYS A 143 1.37 14.29 -26.91
CA LYS A 143 2.09 14.50 -28.16
C LYS A 143 1.16 15.02 -29.25
N ASP A 144 0.03 14.35 -29.48
CA ASP A 144 -0.95 14.73 -30.48
C ASP A 144 -1.46 16.16 -30.24
N ARG A 145 -1.73 16.51 -28.99
CA ARG A 145 -2.16 17.86 -28.60
C ARG A 145 -1.08 18.90 -28.82
N LYS A 146 0.18 18.60 -28.54
CA LYS A 146 1.30 19.49 -28.79
C LYS A 146 1.49 19.73 -30.27
N ASP A 147 1.43 18.71 -31.09
CA ASP A 147 1.58 18.78 -32.53
C ASP A 147 0.43 19.60 -33.17
N PHE A 148 -0.80 19.40 -32.66
CA PHE A 148 -1.94 20.22 -33.04
C PHE A 148 -1.71 21.71 -32.74
N LEU A 149 -1.29 22.06 -31.53
CA LEU A 149 -1.03 23.45 -31.11
C LEU A 149 0.08 24.08 -31.95
N LEU A 150 1.14 23.36 -32.29
CA LEU A 150 2.22 23.83 -33.15
C LEU A 150 1.72 24.10 -34.58
N THR A 151 0.85 23.24 -35.07
CA THR A 151 0.23 23.43 -36.41
C THR A 151 -0.68 24.65 -36.46
N VAL A 152 -1.52 24.83 -35.43
CA VAL A 152 -2.38 26.03 -35.31
C VAL A 152 -1.56 27.33 -35.25
N SER A 153 -0.47 27.31 -34.42
CA SER A 153 0.41 28.48 -34.34
C SER A 153 1.03 28.84 -35.70
N LYS A 154 1.58 27.83 -36.40
CA LYS A 154 2.16 28.05 -37.74
C LYS A 154 1.13 28.58 -38.74
N ASN A 155 -0.09 28.06 -38.71
CA ASN A 155 -1.16 28.54 -39.60
C ASN A 155 -1.55 29.97 -39.31
N LEU A 156 -1.59 30.36 -38.03
CA LEU A 156 -1.83 31.73 -37.61
C LEU A 156 -0.72 32.68 -38.10
N ASP A 157 0.55 32.30 -37.89
CA ASP A 157 1.70 33.08 -38.33
C ASP A 157 1.68 33.28 -39.85
N ASN A 158 1.36 32.25 -40.62
CA ASN A 158 1.23 32.34 -42.08
C ASN A 158 0.06 33.25 -42.51
N ALA A 159 -1.08 33.18 -41.83
CA ALA A 159 -2.23 34.05 -42.09
C ALA A 159 -1.89 35.51 -41.82
N ILE A 160 -1.17 35.80 -40.75
CA ILE A 160 -0.69 37.16 -40.41
C ILE A 160 0.26 37.68 -41.49
N LEU A 161 1.24 36.89 -41.92
CA LEU A 161 2.19 37.25 -42.96
C LEU A 161 1.52 37.54 -44.29
N ASN A 162 0.55 36.75 -44.67
CA ASN A 162 -0.24 36.95 -45.89
C ASN A 162 -1.05 38.26 -45.81
N ALA A 163 -1.70 38.52 -44.68
CA ALA A 163 -2.48 39.76 -44.51
C ALA A 163 -1.61 41.04 -44.55
N ILE A 164 -0.38 40.97 -44.01
CA ILE A 164 0.60 42.09 -44.04
C ILE A 164 1.16 42.27 -45.46
N GLY A 165 1.44 41.15 -46.15
CA GLY A 165 1.96 41.20 -47.54
C GLY A 165 0.99 41.76 -48.55
N ASP A 166 -0.31 41.54 -48.36
CA ASP A 166 -1.36 42.15 -49.24
C ASP A 166 -1.55 43.64 -49.02
N ASN A 167 -1.28 44.15 -47.80
CA ASN A 167 -1.36 45.59 -47.50
C ASN A 167 -0.21 46.44 -48.10
N ASN A 168 0.88 45.80 -48.55
CA ASN A 168 2.01 46.50 -49.17
C ASN A 168 1.89 46.62 -50.73
N LYS A 169 0.76 46.28 -51.30
CA LYS A 169 0.50 46.39 -52.77
C LYS A 169 -0.32 47.61 -53.22
N TYR A 170 -0.52 48.60 -52.31
CA TYR A 170 -1.20 49.86 -52.70
C TYR A 170 -0.32 51.07 -52.48
#